data_8e8fc5cc3f468786a3fce6bda2469b25
#
_entry.id   8e8fc5cc3f468786a3fce6bda2469b25
#
_cell.length_a   1.000
_cell.length_b   1.000
_cell.length_c   1.000
_cell.angle_alpha   90.00
_cell.angle_beta   90.00
_cell.angle_gamma   90.00
#
_symmetry.space_group_name_H-M   'P 1'
#
loop_
_entity.id
_entity.type
_entity.pdbx_description
1 polymer ?
#
loop_
_entity_poly.entity_id
_entity_poly.type
_entity_poly.pdbx_seq_one_letter_code
_entity_poly.pdbx_strand_id
1 'polypeptide(L)'
;MKYLLPITLFVSLLAGPVISQAAADGEKVFKKCKACHKIGPDAKNSIGPILTGVVGRPAGSAEGYKYSKSMLAAGESGLVWSEENIAEYLVNPTKYLRALLDYPKAKAKMSFKLKSEGDRLDVIAYLATFQTAAAEVPSDGFCIVNSSEHLFFFATETREGGRNVSNLEPGEQLCSASTTQSDGIVSVYKSEDGFEGCSRIIPVGTAEEMTEFAEFDRCGWGSHDS
;
A
#
# COMPACT_ATOMS: atom_id res chain seq x y z
N MET A 1 29.93 -41.80 -42.77
CA MET A 1 29.55 -41.51 -41.38
C MET A 1 28.73 -40.22 -41.37
N LYS A 2 27.39 -40.33 -41.15
CA LYS A 2 26.49 -39.18 -41.11
C LYS A 2 26.26 -38.80 -39.62
N TYR A 3 26.71 -37.62 -39.22
CA TYR A 3 26.46 -37.10 -37.87
C TYR A 3 25.09 -36.48 -37.82
N LEU A 4 24.16 -37.08 -37.06
CA LEU A 4 22.86 -36.50 -36.70
C LEU A 4 23.07 -35.63 -35.47
N LEU A 5 22.95 -34.31 -35.60
CA LEU A 5 22.87 -33.37 -34.47
C LEU A 5 21.46 -33.43 -33.86
N PRO A 6 21.32 -33.53 -32.53
CA PRO A 6 20.04 -33.42 -31.87
C PRO A 6 19.62 -31.94 -31.83
N ILE A 7 18.42 -31.64 -32.35
CA ILE A 7 17.77 -30.34 -32.20
C ILE A 7 17.18 -30.30 -30.79
N THR A 8 17.82 -29.56 -29.90
CA THR A 8 17.26 -29.23 -28.58
C THR A 8 16.19 -28.16 -28.72
N LEU A 9 14.95 -28.56 -28.54
CA LEU A 9 13.80 -27.65 -28.50
C LEU A 9 13.81 -26.86 -27.18
N PHE A 10 14.22 -25.60 -27.23
CA PHE A 10 14.11 -24.68 -26.12
C PHE A 10 12.64 -24.22 -25.97
N VAL A 11 11.93 -24.81 -25.03
CA VAL A 11 10.59 -24.34 -24.63
C VAL A 11 10.80 -23.14 -23.71
N SER A 12 10.69 -21.92 -24.27
CA SER A 12 10.62 -20.68 -23.48
C SER A 12 9.27 -20.64 -22.76
N LEU A 13 9.27 -20.91 -21.45
CA LEU A 13 8.12 -20.60 -20.60
C LEU A 13 7.97 -19.07 -20.51
N LEU A 14 6.99 -18.54 -21.20
CA LEU A 14 6.50 -17.18 -20.97
C LEU A 14 5.72 -17.17 -19.66
N ALA A 15 6.38 -16.78 -18.56
CA ALA A 15 5.71 -16.50 -17.29
C ALA A 15 4.95 -15.17 -17.43
N GLY A 16 3.68 -15.25 -17.84
CA GLY A 16 2.75 -14.13 -17.74
C GLY A 16 2.35 -13.90 -16.27
N PRO A 17 1.81 -12.71 -15.90
CA PRO A 17 1.35 -12.43 -14.55
C PRO A 17 0.24 -13.43 -14.18
N VAL A 18 0.52 -14.25 -13.18
CA VAL A 18 -0.45 -15.24 -12.67
C VAL A 18 -1.35 -14.52 -11.68
N ILE A 19 -2.48 -13.96 -12.14
CA ILE A 19 -3.55 -13.55 -11.23
C ILE A 19 -4.03 -14.81 -10.51
N SER A 20 -3.98 -14.81 -9.18
CA SER A 20 -4.43 -15.97 -8.40
C SER A 20 -5.91 -16.24 -8.66
N GLN A 21 -6.33 -17.51 -8.63
CA GLN A 21 -7.74 -17.88 -8.78
C GLN A 21 -8.61 -17.16 -7.74
N ALA A 22 -8.12 -16.99 -6.53
CA ALA A 22 -8.79 -16.25 -5.47
C ALA A 22 -9.09 -14.79 -5.86
N ALA A 23 -8.15 -14.08 -6.50
CA ALA A 23 -8.39 -12.71 -6.96
C ALA A 23 -9.45 -12.67 -8.08
N ALA A 24 -9.46 -13.62 -9.00
CA ALA A 24 -10.48 -13.71 -10.06
C ALA A 24 -11.88 -14.03 -9.49
N ASP A 25 -11.99 -14.86 -8.48
CA ASP A 25 -13.25 -15.12 -7.77
C ASP A 25 -13.63 -13.93 -6.89
N GLY A 26 -12.66 -13.24 -6.30
CA GLY A 26 -12.84 -12.01 -5.53
C GLY A 26 -13.44 -10.87 -6.33
N GLU A 27 -13.12 -10.74 -7.62
CA GLU A 27 -13.78 -9.77 -8.50
C GLU A 27 -15.30 -10.04 -8.61
N LYS A 28 -15.71 -11.30 -8.66
CA LYS A 28 -17.12 -11.67 -8.67
C LYS A 28 -17.80 -11.30 -7.35
N VAL A 29 -17.14 -11.54 -6.23
CA VAL A 29 -17.62 -11.16 -4.89
C VAL A 29 -17.70 -9.64 -4.76
N PHE A 30 -16.71 -8.89 -5.29
CA PHE A 30 -16.67 -7.43 -5.25
C PHE A 30 -17.88 -6.75 -5.91
N LYS A 31 -18.59 -7.42 -6.80
CA LYS A 31 -19.86 -6.92 -7.36
C LYS A 31 -20.87 -6.54 -6.27
N LYS A 32 -20.80 -7.21 -5.11
CA LYS A 32 -21.64 -6.91 -3.93
C LYS A 32 -21.22 -5.58 -3.25
N CYS A 33 -20.00 -5.11 -3.48
CA CYS A 33 -19.40 -3.89 -2.89
C CYS A 33 -19.56 -2.65 -3.79
N LYS A 34 -19.68 -2.86 -5.13
CA LYS A 34 -19.68 -1.80 -6.17
C LYS A 34 -20.80 -0.76 -6.00
N ALA A 35 -21.90 -1.11 -5.32
CA ALA A 35 -22.98 -0.17 -5.05
C ALA A 35 -22.53 1.01 -4.16
N CYS A 36 -21.57 0.77 -3.26
CA CYS A 36 -21.09 1.76 -2.30
C CYS A 36 -19.65 2.16 -2.53
N HIS A 37 -18.80 1.28 -3.04
CA HIS A 37 -17.35 1.49 -3.17
C HIS A 37 -16.90 1.49 -4.63
N LYS A 38 -15.83 2.22 -4.90
CA LYS A 38 -15.11 2.22 -6.18
C LYS A 38 -13.69 1.73 -5.95
N ILE A 39 -13.07 1.14 -7.00
CA ILE A 39 -11.71 0.63 -7.00
C ILE A 39 -11.09 0.84 -8.39
N GLY A 40 -9.79 1.01 -8.48
CA GLY A 40 -9.03 1.28 -9.69
C GLY A 40 -8.34 2.65 -9.65
N PRO A 41 -7.50 2.98 -10.65
CA PRO A 41 -6.67 4.18 -10.63
C PRO A 41 -7.48 5.49 -10.57
N ASP A 42 -8.64 5.54 -11.24
CA ASP A 42 -9.49 6.75 -11.28
C ASP A 42 -10.67 6.69 -10.30
N ALA A 43 -10.60 5.79 -9.32
CA ALA A 43 -11.68 5.62 -8.36
C ALA A 43 -11.85 6.86 -7.47
N LYS A 44 -13.11 7.22 -7.23
CA LYS A 44 -13.47 8.33 -6.33
C LYS A 44 -14.39 7.83 -5.22
N ASN A 45 -14.38 8.53 -4.10
CA ASN A 45 -15.34 8.29 -3.02
C ASN A 45 -16.78 8.32 -3.54
N SER A 46 -17.63 7.47 -2.97
CA SER A 46 -19.04 7.37 -3.29
C SER A 46 -19.85 7.30 -1.98
N ILE A 47 -20.81 6.38 -1.85
CA ILE A 47 -21.49 6.10 -0.57
C ILE A 47 -20.47 5.64 0.49
N GLY A 48 -19.49 4.82 0.06
CA GLY A 48 -18.32 4.41 0.84
C GLY A 48 -17.04 5.04 0.30
N PRO A 49 -15.92 4.94 1.04
CA PRO A 49 -14.62 5.38 0.58
C PRO A 49 -14.11 4.54 -0.60
N ILE A 50 -13.15 5.07 -1.34
CA ILE A 50 -12.40 4.31 -2.35
C ILE A 50 -11.70 3.12 -1.68
N LEU A 51 -11.59 2.01 -2.41
CA LEU A 51 -10.90 0.80 -1.94
C LEU A 51 -9.58 0.52 -2.67
N THR A 52 -9.18 1.38 -3.63
CA THR A 52 -7.82 1.36 -4.18
C THR A 52 -6.84 1.60 -3.03
N GLY A 53 -5.84 0.75 -2.87
CA GLY A 53 -4.86 0.86 -1.79
C GLY A 53 -5.44 0.66 -0.38
N VAL A 54 -6.57 -0.01 -0.21
CA VAL A 54 -7.18 -0.18 1.13
C VAL A 54 -6.40 -1.15 2.01
N VAL A 55 -5.79 -2.18 1.43
CA VAL A 55 -4.94 -3.12 2.20
C VAL A 55 -3.66 -2.38 2.57
N GLY A 56 -3.27 -2.40 3.83
CA GLY A 56 -2.13 -1.63 4.36
C GLY A 56 -2.45 -0.19 4.76
N ARG A 57 -3.63 0.35 4.42
CA ARG A 57 -4.01 1.73 4.70
C ARG A 57 -4.55 1.91 6.12
N PRO A 58 -4.19 2.99 6.84
CA PRO A 58 -4.79 3.33 8.14
C PRO A 58 -6.32 3.50 8.03
N ALA A 59 -7.06 3.06 9.05
CA ALA A 59 -8.50 3.21 9.06
C ALA A 59 -8.90 4.68 9.17
N GLY A 60 -9.92 5.09 8.40
CA GLY A 60 -10.41 6.46 8.46
C GLY A 60 -9.64 7.47 7.60
N SER A 61 -8.62 7.05 6.83
CA SER A 61 -7.66 7.95 6.17
C SER A 61 -7.91 8.21 4.68
N ALA A 62 -8.91 7.59 4.02
CA ALA A 62 -9.17 7.92 2.62
C ALA A 62 -9.58 9.39 2.47
N GLU A 63 -8.79 10.12 1.70
CA GLU A 63 -8.94 11.56 1.51
C GLU A 63 -10.34 11.93 0.99
N GLY A 64 -10.88 13.06 1.44
CA GLY A 64 -12.17 13.59 1.02
C GLY A 64 -13.39 12.74 1.41
N TYR A 65 -13.22 11.60 2.12
CA TYR A 65 -14.35 10.82 2.61
C TYR A 65 -14.74 11.18 4.05
N LYS A 66 -16.02 11.43 4.28
CA LYS A 66 -16.54 11.78 5.61
C LYS A 66 -16.84 10.52 6.43
N TYR A 67 -15.89 10.07 7.23
CA TYR A 67 -16.02 8.90 8.09
C TYR A 67 -16.95 9.10 9.29
N SER A 68 -17.35 8.01 9.97
CA SER A 68 -17.99 8.05 11.27
C SER A 68 -16.95 8.35 12.36
N LYS A 69 -17.39 8.95 13.47
CA LYS A 69 -16.53 9.16 14.64
C LYS A 69 -15.87 7.87 15.13
N SER A 70 -16.60 6.74 15.07
CA SER A 70 -16.04 5.44 15.47
C SER A 70 -14.96 4.92 14.52
N MET A 71 -15.04 5.24 13.23
CA MET A 71 -13.99 4.84 12.27
C MET A 71 -12.75 5.72 12.41
N LEU A 72 -12.92 7.01 12.65
CA LEU A 72 -11.80 7.92 12.93
C LEU A 72 -11.07 7.49 14.22
N ALA A 73 -11.83 7.22 15.30
CA ALA A 73 -11.26 6.73 16.57
C ALA A 73 -10.53 5.38 16.39
N ALA A 74 -11.00 4.51 15.49
CA ALA A 74 -10.30 3.27 15.18
C ALA A 74 -8.95 3.53 14.49
N GLY A 75 -8.89 4.48 13.55
CA GLY A 75 -7.62 4.93 12.95
C GLY A 75 -6.68 5.55 13.98
N GLU A 76 -7.18 6.46 14.80
CA GLU A 76 -6.43 7.08 15.91
C GLU A 76 -5.89 6.05 16.93
N SER A 77 -6.57 4.89 17.09
CA SER A 77 -6.09 3.78 17.91
C SER A 77 -5.07 2.85 17.18
N GLY A 78 -4.64 3.21 15.97
CA GLY A 78 -3.64 2.47 15.22
C GLY A 78 -4.20 1.35 14.32
N LEU A 79 -5.52 1.32 14.06
CA LEU A 79 -6.05 0.32 13.14
C LEU A 79 -5.54 0.55 11.72
N VAL A 80 -4.80 -0.42 11.20
CA VAL A 80 -4.43 -0.53 9.79
C VAL A 80 -5.26 -1.65 9.15
N TRP A 81 -5.70 -1.47 7.94
CA TRP A 81 -6.47 -2.45 7.17
C TRP A 81 -5.56 -3.57 6.64
N SER A 82 -5.01 -4.41 7.51
CA SER A 82 -4.43 -5.68 7.08
C SER A 82 -5.49 -6.60 6.48
N GLU A 83 -5.09 -7.60 5.73
CA GLU A 83 -6.01 -8.61 5.18
C GLU A 83 -6.85 -9.26 6.29
N GLU A 84 -6.24 -9.55 7.44
CA GLU A 84 -6.88 -10.11 8.63
C GLU A 84 -7.93 -9.16 9.21
N ASN A 85 -7.57 -7.89 9.43
CA ASN A 85 -8.47 -6.87 9.95
C ASN A 85 -9.68 -6.64 9.02
N ILE A 86 -9.46 -6.65 7.70
CA ILE A 86 -10.54 -6.58 6.72
C ILE A 86 -11.44 -7.82 6.81
N ALA A 87 -10.86 -9.03 6.91
CA ALA A 87 -11.62 -10.26 7.02
C ALA A 87 -12.56 -10.26 8.24
N GLU A 88 -12.05 -9.83 9.40
CA GLU A 88 -12.85 -9.72 10.63
C GLU A 88 -13.91 -8.61 10.54
N TYR A 89 -13.54 -7.44 10.05
CA TYR A 89 -14.45 -6.32 9.87
C TYR A 89 -15.64 -6.68 8.98
N LEU A 90 -15.42 -7.40 7.89
CA LEU A 90 -16.45 -7.80 6.95
C LEU A 90 -17.49 -8.77 7.55
N VAL A 91 -17.16 -9.51 8.60
CA VAL A 91 -18.14 -10.37 9.31
C VAL A 91 -19.25 -9.52 9.92
N ASN A 92 -18.90 -8.44 10.62
CA ASN A 92 -19.85 -7.49 11.19
C ASN A 92 -19.15 -6.17 11.56
N PRO A 93 -19.18 -5.16 10.69
CA PRO A 93 -18.48 -3.90 10.87
C PRO A 93 -18.72 -3.20 12.22
N THR A 94 -19.97 -3.15 12.65
CA THR A 94 -20.31 -2.50 13.92
C THR A 94 -19.83 -3.30 15.13
N LYS A 95 -19.92 -4.63 15.09
CA LYS A 95 -19.42 -5.47 16.20
C LYS A 95 -17.89 -5.37 16.29
N TYR A 96 -17.20 -5.35 15.16
CA TYR A 96 -15.75 -5.18 15.10
C TYR A 96 -15.32 -3.87 15.76
N LEU A 97 -15.90 -2.73 15.35
CA LEU A 97 -15.55 -1.44 15.95
C LEU A 97 -15.87 -1.34 17.44
N ARG A 98 -16.95 -2.00 17.91
CA ARG A 98 -17.27 -2.04 19.34
C ARG A 98 -16.23 -2.81 20.15
N ALA A 99 -15.76 -3.92 19.61
CA ALA A 99 -14.73 -4.74 20.26
C ALA A 99 -13.38 -4.02 20.27
N LEU A 100 -12.97 -3.47 19.12
CA LEU A 100 -11.70 -2.77 18.97
C LEU A 100 -11.58 -1.56 19.88
N LEU A 101 -12.65 -0.75 19.98
CA LEU A 101 -12.65 0.50 20.76
C LEU A 101 -13.08 0.32 22.21
N ASP A 102 -13.43 -0.90 22.64
CA ASP A 102 -14.12 -1.16 23.92
C ASP A 102 -15.27 -0.16 24.19
N TYR A 103 -16.04 0.12 23.14
CA TYR A 103 -17.12 1.11 23.18
C TYR A 103 -18.44 0.54 22.62
N PRO A 104 -19.39 0.17 23.50
CA PRO A 104 -20.65 -0.49 23.11
C PRO A 104 -21.55 0.35 22.19
N LYS A 105 -21.36 1.68 22.16
CA LYS A 105 -22.13 2.60 21.31
C LYS A 105 -21.46 2.87 19.95
N ALA A 106 -20.26 2.32 19.68
CA ALA A 106 -19.60 2.47 18.39
C ALA A 106 -20.48 1.96 17.25
N LYS A 107 -20.44 2.66 16.12
CA LYS A 107 -21.23 2.34 14.92
C LYS A 107 -20.40 2.50 13.66
N ALA A 108 -20.44 1.47 12.80
CA ALA A 108 -19.97 1.60 11.43
C ALA A 108 -21.04 2.27 10.56
N LYS A 109 -20.64 3.09 9.57
CA LYS A 109 -21.52 3.53 8.49
C LYS A 109 -21.90 2.37 7.57
N MET A 110 -20.96 1.43 7.35
CA MET A 110 -21.18 0.24 6.55
C MET A 110 -22.06 -0.76 7.32
N SER A 111 -23.21 -1.10 6.76
CA SER A 111 -24.13 -2.10 7.32
C SER A 111 -24.01 -3.48 6.65
N PHE A 112 -23.33 -3.54 5.49
CA PHE A 112 -23.12 -4.79 4.76
C PHE A 112 -22.26 -5.78 5.57
N LYS A 113 -22.56 -7.07 5.44
CA LYS A 113 -21.87 -8.16 6.12
C LYS A 113 -21.59 -9.28 5.14
N LEU A 114 -20.36 -9.77 5.09
CA LEU A 114 -19.93 -10.87 4.24
C LEU A 114 -19.65 -12.09 5.14
N LYS A 115 -20.64 -12.98 5.27
CA LYS A 115 -20.59 -14.11 6.21
C LYS A 115 -19.71 -15.26 5.74
N SER A 116 -19.66 -15.52 4.43
CA SER A 116 -18.85 -16.59 3.85
C SER A 116 -17.37 -16.25 4.04
N GLU A 117 -16.61 -17.13 4.66
CA GLU A 117 -15.16 -16.98 4.84
C GLU A 117 -14.44 -17.02 3.50
N GLY A 118 -14.78 -17.97 2.62
CA GLY A 118 -14.21 -18.04 1.27
C GLY A 118 -14.42 -16.73 0.50
N ASP A 119 -15.66 -16.19 0.47
CA ASP A 119 -15.95 -14.92 -0.17
C ASP A 119 -15.09 -13.76 0.42
N ARG A 120 -14.82 -13.78 1.75
CA ARG A 120 -13.97 -12.74 2.37
C ARG A 120 -12.53 -12.85 1.91
N LEU A 121 -11.97 -14.05 1.92
CA LEU A 121 -10.61 -14.29 1.46
C LEU A 121 -10.45 -13.93 -0.03
N ASP A 122 -11.39 -14.36 -0.86
CA ASP A 122 -11.37 -14.06 -2.28
C ASP A 122 -11.43 -12.55 -2.56
N VAL A 123 -12.37 -11.83 -1.92
CA VAL A 123 -12.49 -10.38 -2.14
C VAL A 123 -11.27 -9.62 -1.60
N ILE A 124 -10.65 -10.07 -0.51
CA ILE A 124 -9.43 -9.49 0.02
C ILE A 124 -8.26 -9.68 -0.95
N ALA A 125 -8.10 -10.89 -1.51
CA ALA A 125 -7.11 -11.14 -2.54
C ALA A 125 -7.32 -10.24 -3.78
N TYR A 126 -8.57 -9.98 -4.16
CA TYR A 126 -8.89 -9.04 -5.22
C TYR A 126 -8.56 -7.58 -4.82
N LEU A 127 -8.88 -7.15 -3.60
CA LEU A 127 -8.53 -5.82 -3.11
C LEU A 127 -7.02 -5.61 -3.07
N ALA A 128 -6.26 -6.63 -2.70
CA ALA A 128 -4.81 -6.62 -2.67
C ALA A 128 -4.17 -6.39 -4.06
N THR A 129 -4.86 -6.78 -5.16
CA THR A 129 -4.36 -6.47 -6.52
C THR A 129 -4.43 -4.98 -6.87
N PHE A 130 -5.14 -4.19 -6.08
CA PHE A 130 -5.24 -2.73 -6.22
C PHE A 130 -4.50 -1.99 -5.11
N GLN A 131 -3.66 -2.68 -4.36
CA GLN A 131 -2.66 -1.94 -3.61
C GLN A 131 -1.93 -1.08 -4.63
N THR A 132 -1.78 0.20 -4.34
CA THR A 132 -0.64 0.91 -4.89
C THR A 132 0.52 0.04 -4.47
N ALA A 133 1.07 -0.68 -5.41
CA ALA A 133 2.15 -1.58 -5.09
C ALA A 133 3.20 -0.73 -4.38
N ALA A 134 3.46 -1.02 -3.12
CA ALA A 134 4.82 -0.89 -2.68
C ALA A 134 5.56 -1.75 -3.71
N ALA A 135 6.12 -1.13 -4.75
CA ALA A 135 6.79 -1.85 -5.79
C ALA A 135 7.83 -2.70 -5.06
N GLU A 136 7.93 -3.98 -5.42
CA GLU A 136 8.90 -4.85 -4.77
C GLU A 136 10.23 -4.11 -4.72
N VAL A 137 10.79 -3.98 -3.53
CA VAL A 137 12.06 -3.28 -3.38
C VAL A 137 13.08 -4.03 -4.24
N PRO A 138 13.70 -3.37 -5.23
CA PRO A 138 14.66 -4.03 -6.07
C PRO A 138 15.80 -4.60 -5.21
N SER A 139 16.22 -5.83 -5.49
CA SER A 139 17.33 -6.46 -4.76
C SER A 139 18.66 -5.70 -4.92
N ASP A 140 18.78 -4.89 -5.96
CA ASP A 140 19.91 -4.03 -6.32
C ASP A 140 19.58 -2.52 -6.20
N GLY A 141 18.54 -2.19 -5.48
CA GLY A 141 18.06 -0.83 -5.23
C GLY A 141 17.46 -0.68 -3.85
N PHE A 142 16.89 0.46 -3.57
CA PHE A 142 16.21 0.78 -2.30
C PHE A 142 15.06 1.75 -2.58
N CYS A 143 14.08 1.82 -1.67
CA CYS A 143 12.89 2.63 -1.89
C CYS A 143 12.57 3.51 -0.68
N ILE A 144 11.83 4.58 -0.93
CA ILE A 144 11.18 5.39 0.10
C ILE A 144 9.67 5.37 -0.13
N VAL A 145 8.92 5.21 0.94
CA VAL A 145 7.45 5.20 0.93
C VAL A 145 6.94 6.44 1.64
N ASN A 146 5.96 7.12 1.05
CA ASN A 146 5.23 8.17 1.73
C ASN A 146 4.13 7.56 2.61
N SER A 147 4.43 7.31 3.87
CA SER A 147 3.46 6.84 4.88
C SER A 147 2.81 7.98 5.67
N SER A 148 3.03 9.25 5.25
CA SER A 148 2.37 10.42 5.83
C SER A 148 0.96 10.65 5.23
N GLU A 149 0.25 11.67 5.72
CA GLU A 149 -1.08 12.03 5.23
C GLU A 149 -1.09 13.06 4.09
N HIS A 150 0.08 13.51 3.62
CA HIS A 150 0.22 14.59 2.66
C HIS A 150 1.13 14.26 1.49
N LEU A 151 0.91 14.95 0.37
CA LEU A 151 1.81 14.95 -0.78
C LEU A 151 3.13 15.63 -0.42
N PHE A 152 4.27 14.98 -0.70
CA PHE A 152 5.60 15.55 -0.58
C PHE A 152 6.46 15.21 -1.79
N PHE A 153 7.56 15.95 -1.97
CA PHE A 153 8.56 15.68 -2.98
C PHE A 153 9.66 14.78 -2.41
N PHE A 154 9.91 13.67 -3.06
CA PHE A 154 10.87 12.66 -2.63
C PHE A 154 12.01 12.51 -3.63
N ALA A 155 13.16 12.11 -3.10
CA ALA A 155 14.32 11.73 -3.90
C ALA A 155 14.95 10.45 -3.36
N THR A 156 15.49 9.64 -4.27
CA THR A 156 16.42 8.55 -3.97
C THR A 156 17.72 8.82 -4.71
N GLU A 157 18.88 8.61 -4.06
CA GLU A 157 20.18 8.90 -4.63
C GLU A 157 21.17 7.78 -4.34
N THR A 158 21.73 7.19 -5.39
CA THR A 158 22.78 6.18 -5.26
C THR A 158 24.14 6.84 -5.07
N ARG A 159 25.09 6.14 -4.48
CA ARG A 159 26.45 6.64 -4.27
C ARG A 159 27.20 6.94 -5.59
N GLU A 160 26.77 6.32 -6.69
CA GLU A 160 27.29 6.58 -8.04
C GLU A 160 26.67 7.82 -8.70
N GLY A 161 25.73 8.51 -8.03
CA GLY A 161 25.08 9.72 -8.52
C GLY A 161 23.78 9.48 -9.32
N GLY A 162 23.26 8.24 -9.35
CA GLY A 162 21.92 7.96 -9.90
C GLY A 162 20.87 8.59 -8.98
N ARG A 163 20.01 9.47 -9.51
CA ARG A 163 18.97 10.16 -8.75
C ARG A 163 17.61 10.02 -9.42
N ASN A 164 16.62 9.54 -8.66
CA ASN A 164 15.21 9.55 -9.03
C ASN A 164 14.46 10.51 -8.12
N VAL A 165 13.48 11.22 -8.67
CA VAL A 165 12.65 12.16 -7.93
C VAL A 165 11.19 12.04 -8.35
N SER A 166 10.28 12.25 -7.40
CA SER A 166 8.83 12.30 -7.67
C SER A 166 8.08 13.00 -6.55
N ASN A 167 6.95 13.60 -6.88
CA ASN A 167 5.92 13.88 -5.88
C ASN A 167 5.21 12.57 -5.57
N LEU A 168 5.14 12.20 -4.28
CA LEU A 168 4.44 10.99 -3.83
C LEU A 168 3.21 11.36 -3.01
N GLU A 169 2.07 10.85 -3.43
CA GLU A 169 0.86 10.83 -2.62
C GLU A 169 1.01 9.85 -1.44
N PRO A 170 0.18 9.96 -0.40
CA PRO A 170 0.16 8.98 0.68
C PRO A 170 0.04 7.54 0.20
N GLY A 171 0.96 6.68 0.61
CA GLY A 171 1.04 5.26 0.23
C GLY A 171 1.82 4.98 -1.06
N GLU A 172 2.29 6.00 -1.78
CA GLU A 172 3.16 5.80 -2.94
C GLU A 172 4.63 5.63 -2.54
N GLN A 173 5.41 5.04 -3.44
CA GLN A 173 6.85 4.85 -3.23
C GLN A 173 7.68 5.27 -4.43
N LEU A 174 8.92 5.64 -4.16
CA LEU A 174 9.95 5.93 -5.13
C LEU A 174 11.15 5.02 -4.88
N CYS A 175 11.56 4.26 -5.90
CA CYS A 175 12.75 3.42 -5.80
C CYS A 175 13.93 4.05 -6.51
N SER A 176 15.14 3.72 -6.06
CA SER A 176 16.39 4.13 -6.69
C SER A 176 16.60 3.45 -8.03
N ALA A 177 17.54 3.97 -8.82
CA ALA A 177 18.18 3.20 -9.86
C ALA A 177 18.97 2.03 -9.23
N SER A 178 19.28 1.00 -10.05
CA SER A 178 20.17 -0.09 -9.64
C SER A 178 21.54 0.44 -9.20
N THR A 179 22.10 -0.13 -8.14
CA THR A 179 23.41 0.22 -7.59
C THR A 179 24.18 -1.03 -7.20
N THR A 180 25.51 -0.93 -7.22
CA THR A 180 26.42 -1.97 -6.74
C THR A 180 26.91 -1.71 -5.31
N GLN A 181 26.51 -0.59 -4.71
CA GLN A 181 26.84 -0.21 -3.35
C GLN A 181 25.93 -0.89 -2.34
N SER A 182 26.30 -0.85 -1.07
CA SER A 182 25.54 -1.46 0.02
C SER A 182 24.42 -0.59 0.56
N ASP A 183 24.43 0.71 0.24
CA ASP A 183 23.50 1.70 0.75
C ASP A 183 23.28 2.85 -0.25
N GLY A 184 22.28 3.69 0.06
CA GLY A 184 22.01 4.93 -0.65
C GLY A 184 21.24 5.91 0.22
N ILE A 185 20.84 7.02 -0.37
CA ILE A 185 20.18 8.13 0.34
C ILE A 185 18.76 8.25 -0.13
N VAL A 186 17.82 8.31 0.81
CA VAL A 186 16.44 8.73 0.59
C VAL A 186 16.23 10.11 1.21
N SER A 187 15.44 10.94 0.54
CA SER A 187 15.19 12.31 0.98
C SER A 187 13.74 12.68 0.75
N VAL A 188 13.21 13.56 1.61
CA VAL A 188 11.89 14.17 1.46
C VAL A 188 11.98 15.67 1.63
N TYR A 189 11.22 16.39 0.82
CA TYR A 189 11.13 17.85 0.81
C TYR A 189 9.65 18.26 0.75
N LYS A 190 9.36 19.47 1.21
CA LYS A 190 8.00 20.02 1.16
C LYS A 190 7.50 20.21 -0.29
N SER A 191 8.41 20.54 -1.20
CA SER A 191 8.16 20.73 -2.63
C SER A 191 9.45 20.54 -3.42
N GLU A 192 9.38 20.48 -4.75
CA GLU A 192 10.51 20.35 -5.66
C GLU A 192 11.55 21.48 -5.48
N ASP A 193 11.10 22.71 -5.20
CA ASP A 193 11.95 23.88 -4.94
C ASP A 193 12.34 24.02 -3.47
N GLY A 194 12.01 23.04 -2.64
CA GLY A 194 12.30 23.06 -1.20
C GLY A 194 13.80 22.93 -0.91
N PHE A 195 14.37 23.86 -0.14
CA PHE A 195 15.76 23.80 0.30
C PHE A 195 15.93 23.01 1.60
N GLU A 196 14.87 22.87 2.38
CA GLU A 196 14.86 22.16 3.65
C GLU A 196 14.09 20.85 3.50
N GLY A 197 14.67 19.80 4.01
CA GLY A 197 14.09 18.45 3.96
C GLY A 197 14.75 17.55 4.98
N CYS A 198 14.36 16.29 4.95
CA CYS A 198 14.99 15.25 5.74
C CYS A 198 15.63 14.23 4.82
N SER A 199 16.76 13.67 5.26
CA SER A 199 17.47 12.65 4.49
C SER A 199 17.92 11.52 5.40
N ARG A 200 17.99 10.31 4.82
CA ARG A 200 18.43 9.12 5.53
C ARG A 200 19.23 8.19 4.63
N ILE A 201 20.25 7.55 5.20
CA ILE A 201 20.97 6.47 4.55
C ILE A 201 20.26 5.16 4.87
N ILE A 202 19.94 4.38 3.84
CA ILE A 202 19.29 3.08 3.99
C ILE A 202 20.02 1.99 3.21
N PRO A 203 19.99 0.73 3.67
CA PRO A 203 20.61 -0.37 2.96
C PRO A 203 19.91 -0.68 1.62
N VAL A 204 20.67 -1.15 0.64
CA VAL A 204 20.11 -1.75 -0.59
C VAL A 204 19.28 -2.98 -0.25
N GLY A 205 18.21 -3.22 -1.00
CA GLY A 205 17.23 -4.27 -0.76
C GLY A 205 16.20 -3.93 0.32
N THR A 206 16.18 -2.66 0.82
CA THR A 206 15.21 -2.22 1.84
C THR A 206 14.37 -1.02 1.36
N ALA A 207 13.25 -0.81 2.03
CA ALA A 207 12.48 0.41 1.93
C ALA A 207 12.44 1.12 3.30
N GLU A 208 12.43 2.44 3.27
CA GLU A 208 12.20 3.28 4.44
C GLU A 208 10.85 3.98 4.31
N GLU A 209 10.14 4.10 5.40
CA GLU A 209 8.86 4.81 5.46
C GLU A 209 9.05 6.19 6.08
N MET A 210 8.60 7.23 5.40
CA MET A 210 8.48 8.58 5.97
C MET A 210 7.05 8.73 6.51
N THR A 211 6.93 8.79 7.82
CA THR A 211 5.62 8.81 8.52
C THR A 211 5.15 10.22 8.85
N GLU A 212 6.09 11.16 9.07
CA GLU A 212 5.79 12.54 9.37
C GLU A 212 6.88 13.45 8.79
N PHE A 213 6.48 14.51 8.09
CA PHE A 213 7.41 15.53 7.62
C PHE A 213 7.56 16.63 8.68
N ALA A 214 8.80 16.90 9.06
CA ALA A 214 9.14 18.07 9.90
C ALA A 214 10.41 18.76 9.37
N GLU A 215 10.43 20.07 9.44
CA GLU A 215 11.58 20.87 9.03
C GLU A 215 12.81 20.59 9.92
N PHE A 216 13.99 20.93 9.43
CA PHE A 216 15.28 20.77 10.13
C PHE A 216 15.64 19.31 10.45
N ASP A 217 15.45 18.41 9.48
CA ASP A 217 15.83 16.99 9.56
C ASP A 217 15.24 16.23 10.77
N ARG A 218 13.99 16.55 11.13
CA ARG A 218 13.24 15.93 12.24
C ARG A 218 12.06 15.10 11.79
N CYS A 219 12.08 14.60 10.56
CA CYS A 219 11.01 13.76 10.04
C CYS A 219 10.85 12.46 10.85
N GLY A 220 9.63 11.99 10.95
CA GLY A 220 9.32 10.65 11.45
C GLY A 220 9.68 9.58 10.40
N TRP A 221 10.35 8.52 10.86
CA TRP A 221 10.78 7.41 10.01
C TRP A 221 10.33 6.08 10.63
N GLY A 222 9.78 5.17 9.82
CA GLY A 222 9.25 3.89 10.28
C GLY A 222 10.26 3.01 11.02
N SER A 223 11.54 3.09 10.67
CA SER A 223 12.58 2.33 11.34
C SER A 223 13.03 2.88 12.71
N HIS A 224 12.47 4.01 13.17
CA HIS A 224 12.78 4.62 14.47
C HIS A 224 11.82 4.24 15.59
N ASP A 225 10.68 3.63 15.27
CA ASP A 225 9.66 3.26 16.25
C ASP A 225 9.85 1.85 16.81
N SER A 226 11.07 1.32 16.83
CA SER A 226 11.45 0.00 17.37
C SER A 226 12.32 0.08 18.61
#